data_6dfb4dcb211acda0f8fb975ef04d91ab
#
_entry.id   6dfb4dcb211acda0f8fb975ef04d91ab
#
_cell.length_a   1.000
_cell.length_b   1.000
_cell.length_c   1.000
_cell.angle_alpha   90.00
_cell.angle_beta   90.00
_cell.angle_gamma   90.00
#
_symmetry.space_group_name_H-M   'P 1'
#
loop_
_entity.id
_entity.type
_entity.pdbx_description
1 polymer ?
#
loop_
_entity_poly.entity_id
_entity_poly.type
_entity_poly.pdbx_seq_one_letter_code
_entity_poly.pdbx_strand_id
1 'polypeptide(L)'
;MDAFLKETFWDPMGLTHTTYNPLLNGFAANDCAATELNGNTRDGAISFTGVRTATIQGQVHDEKCYYAMGGISGHAGLFSNATELAKLASVMLTGGYGENRYFSRNVMDAFTAPKKEDAANWGLGWWREGDNQRCWYFGTQAPSNTIGHQGWTGTLTMIDPVENLVVVYLTNKINSPVTDKAANPNKFNGNWYTASTLGFVAQLLYQGLQNHGTDPNNAYSALLEDMAESKFALVAEGGSVPATHPLVRSGYAVLEAMAAHANSTHSYMDRNYFNDALTLLDDTRDAEELAKLKKMLNKF
;
A
#
# COMPACT_ATOMS: atom_id res chain seq x y z
N MET A 1 7.23 20.58 -13.53
CA MET A 1 7.09 19.95 -12.21
C MET A 1 8.29 19.06 -11.91
N ASP A 2 8.60 18.10 -12.75
CA ASP A 2 9.74 17.17 -12.64
C ASP A 2 11.09 17.86 -12.43
N ALA A 3 11.47 18.82 -13.28
CA ALA A 3 12.70 19.59 -13.14
C ALA A 3 12.78 20.33 -11.79
N PHE A 4 11.68 20.98 -11.36
CA PHE A 4 11.61 21.64 -10.07
C PHE A 4 11.81 20.66 -8.89
N LEU A 5 11.13 19.50 -8.95
CA LEU A 5 11.27 18.49 -7.89
C LEU A 5 12.67 17.90 -7.85
N LYS A 6 13.27 17.68 -9.02
CA LYS A 6 14.64 17.18 -9.13
C LYS A 6 15.63 18.16 -8.51
N GLU A 7 15.58 19.41 -8.89
CA GLU A 7 16.48 20.45 -8.39
C GLU A 7 16.29 20.74 -6.90
N THR A 8 15.01 20.77 -6.43
CA THR A 8 14.69 21.18 -5.07
C THR A 8 14.83 20.05 -4.05
N PHE A 9 14.46 18.81 -4.43
CA PHE A 9 14.38 17.68 -3.50
C PHE A 9 15.32 16.54 -3.88
N TRP A 10 15.23 16.04 -5.11
CA TRP A 10 15.89 14.77 -5.43
C TRP A 10 17.41 14.87 -5.42
N ASP A 11 17.96 15.85 -6.10
CA ASP A 11 19.41 16.06 -6.13
C ASP A 11 19.99 16.41 -4.73
N PRO A 12 19.41 17.38 -3.97
CA PRO A 12 19.89 17.69 -2.63
C PRO A 12 19.75 16.56 -1.61
N MET A 13 18.78 15.65 -1.80
CA MET A 13 18.57 14.48 -0.94
C MET A 13 19.31 13.24 -1.41
N GLY A 14 20.00 13.29 -2.55
CA GLY A 14 20.69 12.16 -3.15
C GLY A 14 19.75 11.04 -3.62
N LEU A 15 18.56 11.39 -4.15
CA LEU A 15 17.58 10.44 -4.68
C LEU A 15 17.91 10.18 -6.17
N THR A 16 18.60 9.09 -6.44
CA THR A 16 19.10 8.76 -7.79
C THR A 16 18.15 7.87 -8.59
N HIS A 17 17.16 7.26 -7.92
CA HIS A 17 16.15 6.36 -8.52
C HIS A 17 14.75 6.97 -8.49
N THR A 18 14.60 8.22 -8.04
CA THR A 18 13.32 8.93 -8.00
C THR A 18 13.18 9.79 -9.24
N THR A 19 12.23 9.48 -10.11
CA THR A 19 12.04 10.18 -11.38
C THR A 19 10.65 10.00 -11.96
N TYR A 20 10.25 10.92 -12.85
CA TYR A 20 9.19 10.68 -13.81
C TYR A 20 9.79 10.09 -15.09
N ASN A 21 8.97 9.40 -15.88
CA ASN A 21 9.37 8.85 -17.19
C ASN A 21 10.77 8.18 -17.17
N PRO A 22 10.98 7.12 -16.37
CA PRO A 22 12.31 6.54 -16.16
C PRO A 22 13.01 6.14 -17.45
N LEU A 23 12.28 5.65 -18.46
CA LEU A 23 12.85 5.27 -19.75
C LEU A 23 13.48 6.44 -20.53
N LEU A 24 13.07 7.68 -20.24
CA LEU A 24 13.66 8.90 -20.80
C LEU A 24 14.79 9.46 -19.93
N ASN A 25 14.95 8.94 -18.72
CA ASN A 25 15.90 9.43 -17.72
C ASN A 25 16.98 8.40 -17.36
N GLY A 26 17.34 7.54 -18.33
CA GLY A 26 18.49 6.64 -18.23
C GLY A 26 18.23 5.29 -17.61
N PHE A 27 16.98 4.94 -17.28
CA PHE A 27 16.61 3.63 -16.79
C PHE A 27 16.13 2.72 -17.92
N ALA A 28 16.41 1.44 -17.83
CA ALA A 28 15.83 0.42 -18.68
C ALA A 28 14.47 -0.04 -18.14
N ALA A 29 13.65 -0.67 -18.97
CA ALA A 29 12.37 -1.22 -18.51
C ALA A 29 12.55 -2.23 -17.36
N ASN A 30 13.61 -3.05 -17.43
CA ASN A 30 13.91 -4.05 -16.40
C ASN A 30 14.36 -3.46 -15.04
N ASP A 31 14.68 -2.18 -14.99
CA ASP A 31 14.93 -1.47 -13.71
C ASP A 31 13.63 -1.10 -12.99
N CYS A 32 12.50 -1.28 -13.65
CA CYS A 32 11.19 -0.92 -13.15
C CYS A 32 10.32 -2.16 -12.95
N ALA A 33 9.52 -2.19 -11.90
CA ALA A 33 8.52 -3.22 -11.72
C ALA A 33 7.43 -3.11 -12.80
N ALA A 34 7.03 -4.23 -13.41
CA ALA A 34 5.87 -4.28 -14.28
C ALA A 34 4.58 -4.11 -13.45
N THR A 35 3.60 -3.37 -14.00
CA THR A 35 2.41 -2.99 -13.25
C THR A 35 1.09 -3.55 -13.79
N GLU A 36 0.98 -3.86 -15.05
CA GLU A 36 -0.19 -4.57 -15.63
C GLU A 36 0.24 -5.40 -16.85
N LEU A 37 -0.27 -6.63 -16.95
CA LEU A 37 0.17 -7.60 -17.97
C LEU A 37 -0.23 -7.21 -19.39
N ASN A 38 -1.44 -6.68 -19.57
CA ASN A 38 -2.05 -6.42 -20.89
C ASN A 38 -2.36 -4.94 -21.08
N GLY A 39 -1.43 -4.08 -20.72
CA GLY A 39 -1.60 -2.63 -20.79
C GLY A 39 -2.72 -2.13 -19.88
N ASN A 40 -3.45 -1.13 -20.32
CA ASN A 40 -4.61 -0.61 -19.58
C ASN A 40 -5.92 -1.32 -19.98
N THR A 41 -5.84 -2.53 -20.51
CA THR A 41 -7.03 -3.24 -21.01
C THR A 41 -7.81 -3.98 -19.93
N ARG A 42 -7.28 -4.07 -18.71
CA ARG A 42 -7.88 -4.93 -17.67
C ARG A 42 -8.09 -6.36 -18.19
N ASP A 43 -7.03 -6.89 -18.78
CA ASP A 43 -7.00 -8.22 -19.40
C ASP A 43 -8.05 -8.37 -20.53
N GLY A 44 -8.24 -7.33 -21.31
CA GLY A 44 -9.16 -7.26 -22.45
C GLY A 44 -10.60 -6.83 -22.13
N ALA A 45 -10.91 -6.50 -20.88
CA ALA A 45 -12.23 -5.97 -20.49
C ALA A 45 -12.45 -4.52 -20.93
N ILE A 46 -11.39 -3.75 -21.11
CA ILE A 46 -11.42 -2.35 -21.54
C ILE A 46 -10.80 -2.22 -22.92
N SER A 47 -11.48 -1.53 -23.82
CA SER A 47 -11.01 -1.25 -25.18
C SER A 47 -11.42 0.14 -25.61
N PHE A 48 -10.44 0.89 -26.13
CA PHE A 48 -10.64 2.18 -26.81
C PHE A 48 -9.50 2.41 -27.81
N THR A 49 -9.68 3.35 -28.71
CA THR A 49 -8.65 3.66 -29.74
C THR A 49 -7.36 4.13 -29.10
N GLY A 50 -6.26 3.40 -29.33
CA GLY A 50 -4.94 3.72 -28.78
C GLY A 50 -4.69 3.22 -27.36
N VAL A 51 -5.54 2.34 -26.82
CA VAL A 51 -5.27 1.71 -25.52
C VAL A 51 -3.97 0.89 -25.57
N ARG A 52 -3.15 1.01 -24.54
CA ARG A 52 -1.95 0.16 -24.38
C ARG A 52 -2.36 -1.29 -24.14
N THR A 53 -1.72 -2.21 -24.87
CA THR A 53 -2.00 -3.64 -24.80
C THR A 53 -0.79 -4.48 -24.35
N ALA A 54 0.41 -3.91 -24.43
CA ALA A 54 1.63 -4.55 -23.94
C ALA A 54 1.77 -4.33 -22.41
N THR A 55 2.48 -5.22 -21.74
CA THR A 55 2.81 -5.09 -20.32
C THR A 55 3.34 -3.69 -20.00
N ILE A 56 2.77 -3.05 -18.99
CA ILE A 56 3.21 -1.72 -18.54
C ILE A 56 4.41 -1.89 -17.63
N GLN A 57 5.57 -1.43 -18.10
CA GLN A 57 6.83 -1.49 -17.36
C GLN A 57 7.71 -0.29 -17.74
N GLY A 58 8.17 0.47 -16.74
CA GLY A 58 8.93 1.70 -16.98
C GLY A 58 8.11 2.87 -17.53
N GLN A 59 6.80 2.73 -17.61
CA GLN A 59 5.86 3.77 -18.03
C GLN A 59 4.80 3.96 -16.94
N VAL A 60 4.31 5.20 -16.77
CA VAL A 60 3.25 5.48 -15.80
C VAL A 60 2.04 4.59 -16.05
N HIS A 61 1.52 4.00 -14.97
CA HIS A 61 0.35 3.12 -15.05
C HIS A 61 -0.93 3.90 -15.32
N ASP A 62 -1.14 5.00 -14.61
CA ASP A 62 -2.35 5.82 -14.68
C ASP A 62 -2.65 6.30 -16.09
N GLU A 63 -3.86 6.02 -16.57
CA GLU A 63 -4.29 6.33 -17.92
C GLU A 63 -4.33 7.83 -18.21
N LYS A 64 -4.81 8.62 -17.25
CA LYS A 64 -4.90 10.09 -17.45
C LYS A 64 -3.50 10.69 -17.51
N CYS A 65 -2.62 10.26 -16.62
CA CYS A 65 -1.24 10.72 -16.60
C CYS A 65 -0.52 10.33 -17.90
N TYR A 66 -0.73 9.12 -18.40
CA TYR A 66 -0.11 8.64 -19.64
C TYR A 66 -0.65 9.34 -20.87
N TYR A 67 -1.99 9.31 -21.08
CA TYR A 67 -2.58 9.78 -22.34
C TYR A 67 -2.72 11.30 -22.44
N ALA A 68 -2.84 12.00 -21.33
CA ALA A 68 -3.15 13.43 -21.31
C ALA A 68 -2.07 14.32 -20.68
N MET A 69 -1.16 13.77 -19.88
CA MET A 69 -0.21 14.59 -19.10
C MET A 69 1.26 14.26 -19.39
N GLY A 70 1.54 13.47 -20.42
CA GLY A 70 2.92 13.12 -20.80
C GLY A 70 3.71 12.36 -19.74
N GLY A 71 3.02 11.65 -18.84
CA GLY A 71 3.64 10.83 -17.80
C GLY A 71 4.06 11.59 -16.53
N ILE A 72 3.75 12.87 -16.42
CA ILE A 72 4.15 13.74 -15.30
C ILE A 72 2.93 14.41 -14.70
N SER A 73 2.55 14.00 -13.49
CA SER A 73 1.40 14.57 -12.79
C SER A 73 1.59 14.55 -11.28
N GLY A 74 0.86 15.44 -10.58
CA GLY A 74 0.86 15.46 -9.11
C GLY A 74 0.17 14.26 -8.46
N HIS A 75 -0.65 13.51 -9.21
CA HIS A 75 -1.38 12.36 -8.69
C HIS A 75 -0.81 11.00 -9.13
N ALA A 76 0.06 10.98 -10.14
CA ALA A 76 0.64 9.75 -10.67
C ALA A 76 1.92 10.02 -11.49
N GLY A 77 2.68 8.96 -11.78
CA GLY A 77 3.82 8.98 -12.68
C GLY A 77 5.18 8.95 -12.01
N LEU A 78 5.25 9.13 -10.69
CA LEU A 78 6.52 9.04 -9.96
C LEU A 78 6.97 7.58 -9.86
N PHE A 79 8.22 7.34 -10.19
CA PHE A 79 8.96 6.09 -9.97
C PHE A 79 10.00 6.32 -8.88
N SER A 80 10.20 5.34 -8.04
CA SER A 80 11.19 5.38 -6.96
C SER A 80 11.42 3.98 -6.39
N ASN A 81 12.25 3.89 -5.37
CA ASN A 81 12.39 2.71 -4.51
C ASN A 81 11.98 3.03 -3.07
N ALA A 82 11.83 1.98 -2.24
CA ALA A 82 11.33 2.14 -0.88
C ALA A 82 12.24 3.03 -0.01
N THR A 83 13.54 2.90 -0.16
CA THR A 83 14.51 3.69 0.61
C THR A 83 14.44 5.18 0.29
N GLU A 84 14.36 5.54 -0.99
CA GLU A 84 14.27 6.94 -1.41
C GLU A 84 12.92 7.56 -1.07
N LEU A 85 11.83 6.81 -1.23
CA LEU A 85 10.50 7.28 -0.78
C LEU A 85 10.44 7.45 0.74
N ALA A 86 11.10 6.59 1.52
CA ALA A 86 11.17 6.76 2.97
C ALA A 86 11.92 8.05 3.37
N LYS A 87 13.03 8.36 2.68
CA LYS A 87 13.74 9.64 2.87
C LYS A 87 12.82 10.82 2.54
N LEU A 88 12.15 10.79 1.38
CA LEU A 88 11.24 11.85 0.96
C LEU A 88 10.06 12.01 1.93
N ALA A 89 9.45 10.92 2.35
CA ALA A 89 8.34 10.93 3.31
C ALA A 89 8.76 11.43 4.70
N SER A 90 9.99 11.16 5.13
CA SER A 90 10.52 11.65 6.43
C SER A 90 10.58 13.17 6.55
N VAL A 91 10.58 13.89 5.42
CA VAL A 91 10.47 15.35 5.40
C VAL A 91 9.18 15.82 6.09
N MET A 92 8.11 15.03 6.02
CA MET A 92 6.83 15.34 6.68
C MET A 92 6.86 15.14 8.20
N LEU A 93 7.87 14.47 8.74
CA LEU A 93 8.09 14.38 10.19
C LEU A 93 8.93 15.55 10.72
N THR A 94 9.95 15.93 9.97
CA THR A 94 11.01 16.83 10.44
C THR A 94 11.00 18.20 9.78
N GLY A 95 10.32 18.38 8.67
CA GLY A 95 10.33 19.56 7.82
C GLY A 95 11.55 19.67 6.91
N GLY A 96 12.46 18.68 6.95
CA GLY A 96 13.67 18.68 6.15
C GLY A 96 14.34 17.31 6.09
N TYR A 97 15.51 17.26 5.42
CA TYR A 97 16.35 16.08 5.35
C TYR A 97 17.84 16.49 5.35
N GLY A 98 18.64 15.88 6.22
CA GLY A 98 20.01 16.32 6.43
C GLY A 98 20.05 17.78 6.89
N GLU A 99 20.84 18.60 6.22
CA GLU A 99 20.95 20.04 6.50
C GLU A 99 19.86 20.88 5.80
N ASN A 100 19.12 20.29 4.86
CA ASN A 100 18.14 21.00 4.07
C ASN A 100 16.80 21.11 4.80
N ARG A 101 16.27 22.33 4.89
CA ARG A 101 14.92 22.62 5.40
C ARG A 101 14.02 22.97 4.24
N TYR A 102 12.90 22.24 4.11
CA TYR A 102 11.92 22.43 3.04
C TYR A 102 10.66 23.11 3.54
N PHE A 103 10.17 22.70 4.71
CA PHE A 103 8.90 23.18 5.23
C PHE A 103 9.04 23.62 6.70
N SER A 104 8.35 24.70 7.03
CA SER A 104 8.14 25.09 8.43
C SER A 104 7.10 24.18 9.07
N ARG A 105 7.11 24.08 10.40
CA ARG A 105 6.12 23.34 11.16
C ARG A 105 4.70 23.78 10.83
N ASN A 106 4.45 25.08 10.76
CA ASN A 106 3.13 25.62 10.45
C ASN A 106 2.61 25.20 9.07
N VAL A 107 3.49 25.10 8.08
CA VAL A 107 3.13 24.61 6.75
C VAL A 107 2.76 23.13 6.82
N MET A 108 3.57 22.31 7.47
CA MET A 108 3.28 20.89 7.63
C MET A 108 1.94 20.68 8.35
N ASP A 109 1.73 21.38 9.46
CA ASP A 109 0.48 21.30 10.23
C ASP A 109 -0.74 21.71 9.38
N ALA A 110 -0.63 22.77 8.58
CA ALA A 110 -1.70 23.21 7.69
C ALA A 110 -2.05 22.17 6.60
N PHE A 111 -1.05 21.45 6.08
CA PHE A 111 -1.27 20.43 5.06
C PHE A 111 -1.78 19.10 5.63
N THR A 112 -1.44 18.78 6.87
CA THR A 112 -1.79 17.51 7.50
C THR A 112 -2.99 17.57 8.42
N ALA A 113 -3.45 18.79 8.80
CA ALA A 113 -4.66 18.97 9.60
C ALA A 113 -5.91 18.45 8.89
N PRO A 114 -6.98 18.07 9.64
CA PRO A 114 -8.28 17.80 9.08
C PRO A 114 -8.75 18.93 8.18
N LYS A 115 -9.22 18.62 6.99
CA LYS A 115 -9.65 19.65 6.03
C LYS A 115 -10.89 20.36 6.47
N LYS A 116 -11.80 19.62 7.10
CA LYS A 116 -13.04 20.09 7.72
C LYS A 116 -13.36 19.18 8.91
N GLU A 117 -14.29 19.60 9.75
CA GLU A 117 -14.78 18.81 10.86
C GLU A 117 -15.45 17.50 10.40
N ASP A 118 -16.18 17.55 9.29
CA ASP A 118 -16.84 16.39 8.65
C ASP A 118 -15.94 15.63 7.66
N ALA A 119 -14.68 15.98 7.54
CA ALA A 119 -13.68 15.35 6.68
C ALA A 119 -12.36 15.11 7.42
N ALA A 120 -12.47 14.54 8.62
CA ALA A 120 -11.34 14.27 9.51
C ALA A 120 -10.27 13.35 8.91
N ASN A 121 -10.65 12.53 7.92
CA ASN A 121 -9.78 11.60 7.20
C ASN A 121 -9.12 12.18 5.95
N TRP A 122 -9.17 13.51 5.76
CA TRP A 122 -8.51 14.22 4.66
C TRP A 122 -7.69 15.41 5.15
N GLY A 123 -6.44 15.50 4.69
CA GLY A 123 -5.63 16.71 4.69
C GLY A 123 -5.55 17.32 3.29
N LEU A 124 -4.59 18.23 3.06
CA LEU A 124 -4.29 18.77 1.74
C LEU A 124 -3.34 17.82 1.00
N GLY A 125 -3.89 17.03 0.08
CA GLY A 125 -3.13 16.02 -0.68
C GLY A 125 -2.81 14.74 0.10
N TRP A 126 -3.24 14.61 1.36
CA TRP A 126 -3.01 13.46 2.22
C TRP A 126 -4.30 12.77 2.62
N TRP A 127 -4.31 11.47 2.63
CA TRP A 127 -5.22 10.73 3.47
C TRP A 127 -4.78 10.86 4.92
N ARG A 128 -5.75 10.86 5.83
CA ARG A 128 -5.53 10.81 7.28
C ARG A 128 -6.26 9.60 7.83
N GLU A 129 -5.73 9.01 8.89
CA GLU A 129 -6.47 7.99 9.64
C GLU A 129 -7.74 8.60 10.25
N GLY A 130 -7.61 9.77 10.87
CA GLY A 130 -8.73 10.59 11.33
C GLY A 130 -9.67 9.82 12.26
N ASP A 131 -10.81 9.42 11.71
CA ASP A 131 -11.88 8.68 12.39
C ASP A 131 -11.83 7.17 12.16
N ASN A 132 -10.66 6.62 11.90
CA ASN A 132 -10.39 5.20 11.66
C ASN A 132 -10.93 4.66 10.31
N GLN A 133 -11.30 5.52 9.38
CA GLN A 133 -11.77 5.09 8.05
C GLN A 133 -10.62 4.59 7.14
N ARG A 134 -9.38 4.69 7.58
CA ARG A 134 -8.20 4.27 6.82
C ARG A 134 -7.51 3.02 7.37
N CYS A 135 -8.13 2.32 8.31
CA CYS A 135 -7.55 1.12 8.92
C CYS A 135 -7.16 0.03 7.89
N TRP A 136 -7.85 -0.06 6.76
CA TRP A 136 -7.49 -0.94 5.64
C TRP A 136 -6.15 -0.63 4.99
N TYR A 137 -5.65 0.58 5.19
CA TYR A 137 -4.39 1.04 4.60
C TYR A 137 -3.32 1.22 5.67
N PHE A 138 -3.68 1.76 6.82
CA PHE A 138 -2.74 2.14 7.87
C PHE A 138 -2.71 1.18 9.07
N GLY A 139 -3.61 0.18 9.10
CA GLY A 139 -3.78 -0.70 10.25
C GLY A 139 -4.62 -0.06 11.35
N THR A 140 -5.12 -0.88 12.27
CA THR A 140 -6.05 -0.43 13.33
C THR A 140 -5.37 0.28 14.49
N GLN A 141 -4.03 0.24 14.56
CA GLN A 141 -3.23 0.86 15.60
C GLN A 141 -2.68 2.24 15.20
N ALA A 142 -2.88 2.64 13.95
CA ALA A 142 -2.42 3.93 13.47
C ALA A 142 -3.13 5.08 14.20
N PRO A 143 -2.37 6.05 14.76
CA PRO A 143 -2.98 7.23 15.40
C PRO A 143 -3.79 8.09 14.41
N SER A 144 -4.77 8.83 14.93
CA SER A 144 -5.68 9.64 14.11
C SER A 144 -4.99 10.71 13.25
N ASN A 145 -3.79 11.11 13.60
CA ASN A 145 -2.97 12.07 12.85
C ASN A 145 -1.98 11.41 11.88
N THR A 146 -1.99 10.08 11.77
CA THR A 146 -1.27 9.38 10.71
C THR A 146 -1.76 9.84 9.35
N ILE A 147 -0.82 10.12 8.46
CA ILE A 147 -1.08 10.53 7.08
C ILE A 147 -0.44 9.56 6.11
N GLY A 148 -0.90 9.57 4.87
CA GLY A 148 -0.31 8.73 3.83
C GLY A 148 -1.16 8.72 2.57
N HIS A 149 -0.82 7.83 1.67
CA HIS A 149 -1.65 7.54 0.49
C HIS A 149 -1.26 6.19 -0.11
N GLN A 150 -2.22 5.52 -0.70
CA GLN A 150 -1.95 4.34 -1.52
C GLN A 150 -1.77 4.71 -3.00
N GLY A 151 -1.06 3.83 -3.74
CA GLY A 151 -1.09 3.83 -5.19
C GLY A 151 -1.94 2.67 -5.73
N TRP A 152 -2.56 2.86 -6.88
CA TRP A 152 -3.39 1.87 -7.56
C TRP A 152 -2.66 0.53 -7.77
N THR A 153 -1.37 0.57 -8.05
CA THR A 153 -0.55 -0.62 -8.31
C THR A 153 -0.28 -1.49 -7.08
N GLY A 154 -0.67 -1.02 -5.88
CA GLY A 154 -0.48 -1.73 -4.62
C GLY A 154 0.64 -1.16 -3.76
N THR A 155 0.91 0.11 -3.90
CA THR A 155 1.91 0.81 -3.10
C THR A 155 1.27 1.57 -1.94
N LEU A 156 2.02 1.77 -0.86
CA LEU A 156 1.65 2.57 0.30
C LEU A 156 2.83 3.41 0.75
N THR A 157 2.56 4.67 1.04
CA THR A 157 3.41 5.52 1.88
C THR A 157 2.58 5.98 3.06
N MET A 158 3.06 5.73 4.27
CA MET A 158 2.40 6.07 5.52
C MET A 158 3.39 6.77 6.45
N ILE A 159 2.94 7.79 7.14
CA ILE A 159 3.75 8.61 8.04
C ILE A 159 2.98 8.77 9.34
N ASP A 160 3.54 8.25 10.41
CA ASP A 160 3.00 8.35 11.76
C ASP A 160 3.86 9.31 12.59
N PRO A 161 3.35 10.50 12.89
CA PRO A 161 4.10 11.48 13.66
C PRO A 161 4.14 11.18 15.17
N VAL A 162 3.33 10.26 15.68
CA VAL A 162 3.35 9.85 17.10
C VAL A 162 4.51 8.90 17.36
N GLU A 163 4.60 7.84 16.53
CA GLU A 163 5.67 6.86 16.62
C GLU A 163 6.95 7.30 15.90
N ASN A 164 6.95 8.50 15.28
CA ASN A 164 8.03 8.97 14.42
C ASN A 164 8.41 7.95 13.34
N LEU A 165 7.40 7.37 12.73
CA LEU A 165 7.51 6.23 11.85
C LEU A 165 7.15 6.61 10.40
N VAL A 166 7.94 6.14 9.45
CA VAL A 166 7.61 6.12 8.03
C VAL A 166 7.53 4.68 7.56
N VAL A 167 6.44 4.32 6.92
CA VAL A 167 6.26 3.03 6.26
C VAL A 167 6.13 3.24 4.77
N VAL A 168 6.99 2.58 4.01
CA VAL A 168 6.88 2.51 2.55
C VAL A 168 6.77 1.03 2.17
N TYR A 169 5.66 0.69 1.56
CA TYR A 169 5.39 -0.66 1.11
C TYR A 169 5.06 -0.65 -0.37
N LEU A 170 5.87 -1.33 -1.15
CA LEU A 170 5.78 -1.33 -2.61
C LEU A 170 5.44 -2.73 -3.12
N THR A 171 4.29 -2.85 -3.74
CA THR A 171 3.91 -4.06 -4.47
C THR A 171 3.48 -3.69 -5.90
N ASN A 172 3.48 -4.67 -6.77
CA ASN A 172 2.90 -4.59 -8.10
C ASN A 172 1.75 -5.60 -8.25
N LYS A 173 0.89 -5.67 -7.25
CA LYS A 173 -0.18 -6.68 -7.12
C LYS A 173 -1.12 -6.75 -8.33
N ILE A 174 -1.28 -5.68 -9.05
CA ILE A 174 -2.11 -5.65 -10.26
C ILE A 174 -1.38 -6.13 -11.53
N ASN A 175 -0.08 -6.46 -11.44
CA ASN A 175 0.62 -7.20 -12.51
C ASN A 175 0.24 -8.69 -12.49
N SER A 176 -1.05 -8.94 -12.62
CA SER A 176 -1.66 -10.27 -12.53
C SER A 176 -2.92 -10.32 -13.39
N PRO A 177 -3.44 -11.52 -13.74
CA PRO A 177 -4.68 -11.64 -14.49
C PRO A 177 -5.88 -11.05 -13.75
N VAL A 178 -6.89 -10.61 -14.49
CA VAL A 178 -8.20 -10.22 -13.94
C VAL A 178 -9.05 -11.51 -13.76
N THR A 179 -9.56 -11.72 -12.56
CA THR A 179 -10.25 -12.97 -12.19
C THR A 179 -11.73 -13.02 -12.60
N ASP A 180 -12.38 -11.86 -12.72
CA ASP A 180 -13.80 -11.78 -13.06
C ASP A 180 -14.07 -10.52 -13.90
N LYS A 181 -13.72 -10.59 -15.18
CA LYS A 181 -13.79 -9.48 -16.10
C LYS A 181 -15.21 -8.92 -16.29
N ALA A 182 -16.21 -9.78 -16.20
CA ALA A 182 -17.60 -9.40 -16.45
C ALA A 182 -18.22 -8.66 -15.27
N ALA A 183 -17.94 -9.11 -14.04
CA ALA A 183 -18.50 -8.52 -12.83
C ALA A 183 -17.65 -7.34 -12.33
N ASN A 184 -16.30 -7.47 -12.39
CA ASN A 184 -15.39 -6.43 -11.93
C ASN A 184 -14.05 -6.47 -12.68
N PRO A 185 -13.84 -5.61 -13.68
CA PRO A 185 -12.58 -5.57 -14.42
C PRO A 185 -11.37 -5.13 -13.58
N ASN A 186 -11.59 -4.60 -12.38
CA ASN A 186 -10.52 -4.22 -11.47
C ASN A 186 -10.18 -5.33 -10.45
N LYS A 187 -10.76 -6.53 -10.61
CA LYS A 187 -10.52 -7.67 -9.74
C LYS A 187 -9.29 -8.46 -10.23
N PHE A 188 -8.11 -7.95 -9.90
CA PHE A 188 -6.85 -8.62 -10.22
C PHE A 188 -6.53 -9.76 -9.25
N ASN A 189 -5.96 -10.84 -9.75
CA ASN A 189 -5.58 -11.98 -8.91
C ASN A 189 -4.62 -11.59 -7.77
N GLY A 190 -3.68 -10.69 -8.04
CA GLY A 190 -2.73 -10.21 -7.01
C GLY A 190 -3.35 -9.42 -5.86
N ASN A 191 -4.61 -8.97 -5.96
CA ASN A 191 -5.31 -8.33 -4.85
C ASN A 191 -5.61 -9.29 -3.70
N TRP A 192 -5.65 -10.60 -3.99
CA TRP A 192 -6.05 -11.65 -3.06
C TRP A 192 -4.94 -12.12 -2.13
N TYR A 193 -3.69 -11.78 -2.39
CA TYR A 193 -2.60 -12.16 -1.49
C TYR A 193 -2.67 -11.34 -0.20
N THR A 194 -2.57 -12.01 0.93
CA THR A 194 -2.59 -11.37 2.25
C THR A 194 -1.55 -10.25 2.35
N ALA A 195 -0.35 -10.50 1.80
CA ALA A 195 0.71 -9.48 1.69
C ALA A 195 0.34 -8.29 0.78
N SER A 196 -0.73 -8.38 0.00
CA SER A 196 -1.23 -7.25 -0.81
C SER A 196 -2.26 -6.39 -0.06
N THR A 197 -2.68 -6.81 1.13
CA THR A 197 -3.56 -6.04 2.01
C THR A 197 -2.73 -5.06 2.82
N LEU A 198 -2.73 -3.80 2.43
CA LEU A 198 -1.81 -2.78 2.95
C LEU A 198 -1.92 -2.61 4.47
N GLY A 199 -3.14 -2.53 5.00
CA GLY A 199 -3.39 -2.41 6.44
C GLY A 199 -2.92 -3.63 7.24
N PHE A 200 -2.88 -4.81 6.64
CA PHE A 200 -2.33 -6.00 7.26
C PHE A 200 -0.83 -5.85 7.54
N VAL A 201 -0.07 -5.38 6.56
CA VAL A 201 1.38 -5.15 6.72
C VAL A 201 1.64 -4.05 7.74
N ALA A 202 0.91 -2.95 7.68
CA ALA A 202 1.02 -1.87 8.66
C ALA A 202 0.72 -2.37 10.08
N GLN A 203 -0.32 -3.20 10.25
CA GLN A 203 -0.67 -3.80 11.54
C GLN A 203 0.46 -4.67 12.11
N LEU A 204 1.11 -5.50 11.28
CA LEU A 204 2.24 -6.31 11.69
C LEU A 204 3.43 -5.45 12.14
N LEU A 205 3.68 -4.33 11.46
CA LEU A 205 4.74 -3.39 11.85
C LEU A 205 4.46 -2.77 13.23
N TYR A 206 3.23 -2.33 13.50
CA TYR A 206 2.88 -1.82 14.84
C TYR A 206 3.01 -2.89 15.92
N GLN A 207 2.57 -4.12 15.65
CA GLN A 207 2.76 -5.23 16.59
C GLN A 207 4.25 -5.53 16.81
N GLY A 208 5.06 -5.47 15.76
CA GLY A 208 6.51 -5.61 15.87
C GLY A 208 7.15 -4.53 16.75
N LEU A 209 6.77 -3.27 16.56
CA LEU A 209 7.24 -2.16 17.38
C LEU A 209 6.86 -2.32 18.84
N GLN A 210 5.62 -2.70 19.14
CA GLN A 210 5.15 -2.91 20.52
C GLN A 210 5.89 -4.04 21.24
N ASN A 211 6.29 -5.07 20.51
CA ASN A 211 6.96 -6.24 21.07
C ASN A 211 8.50 -6.19 20.98
N HIS A 212 9.06 -5.14 20.38
CA HIS A 212 10.51 -5.01 20.19
C HIS A 212 11.34 -5.15 21.47
N GLY A 213 10.81 -4.68 22.60
CA GLY A 213 11.47 -4.79 23.89
C GLY A 213 11.32 -6.14 24.58
N THR A 214 10.44 -7.03 24.09
CA THR A 214 10.09 -8.32 24.71
C THR A 214 10.65 -9.51 23.94
N ASP A 215 10.96 -9.35 22.66
CA ASP A 215 11.58 -10.38 21.84
C ASP A 215 12.81 -9.82 21.10
N PRO A 216 14.02 -9.99 21.70
CA PRO A 216 15.25 -9.50 21.10
C PRO A 216 15.62 -10.23 19.77
N ASN A 217 15.03 -11.38 19.48
CA ASN A 217 15.24 -12.08 18.20
C ASN A 217 14.36 -11.54 17.09
N ASN A 218 13.54 -10.54 17.39
CA ASN A 218 12.70 -9.84 16.43
C ASN A 218 11.82 -10.79 15.58
N ALA A 219 10.96 -11.54 16.27
CA ALA A 219 10.04 -12.50 15.65
C ALA A 219 9.20 -11.91 14.51
N TYR A 220 8.94 -10.60 14.56
CA TYR A 220 8.17 -9.91 13.52
C TYR A 220 8.98 -9.59 12.26
N SER A 221 10.29 -9.37 12.37
CA SER A 221 11.15 -9.26 11.18
C SER A 221 11.22 -10.61 10.46
N ALA A 222 11.43 -11.69 11.21
CA ALA A 222 11.38 -13.04 10.66
C ALA A 222 10.00 -13.34 10.04
N LEU A 223 8.91 -12.90 10.69
CA LEU A 223 7.56 -13.05 10.17
C LEU A 223 7.34 -12.27 8.85
N LEU A 224 7.91 -11.06 8.72
CA LEU A 224 7.84 -10.28 7.47
C LEU A 224 8.68 -10.91 6.37
N GLU A 225 9.84 -11.48 6.71
CA GLU A 225 10.67 -12.26 5.78
C GLU A 225 9.93 -13.52 5.34
N ASP A 226 9.37 -14.28 6.27
CA ASP A 226 8.53 -15.45 6.00
C ASP A 226 7.31 -15.09 5.14
N MET A 227 6.70 -13.92 5.35
CA MET A 227 5.63 -13.41 4.49
C MET A 227 6.11 -13.21 3.06
N ALA A 228 7.28 -12.63 2.87
CA ALA A 228 7.85 -12.41 1.54
C ALA A 228 8.18 -13.75 0.87
N GLU A 229 8.81 -14.67 1.57
CA GLU A 229 9.18 -16.00 1.07
C GLU A 229 7.94 -16.87 0.81
N SER A 230 6.98 -16.91 1.74
CA SER A 230 5.74 -17.69 1.60
C SER A 230 4.89 -17.20 0.44
N LYS A 231 4.95 -15.92 0.10
CA LYS A 231 4.29 -15.39 -1.09
C LYS A 231 4.81 -16.06 -2.37
N PHE A 232 6.11 -16.25 -2.49
CA PHE A 232 6.70 -16.94 -3.64
C PHE A 232 6.36 -18.43 -3.63
N ALA A 233 6.40 -19.07 -2.49
CA ALA A 233 6.05 -20.49 -2.34
C ALA A 233 4.56 -20.75 -2.64
N LEU A 234 3.65 -19.93 -2.12
CA LEU A 234 2.21 -20.01 -2.39
C LEU A 234 1.88 -19.82 -3.87
N VAL A 235 2.60 -18.95 -4.56
CA VAL A 235 2.39 -18.68 -5.99
C VAL A 235 3.03 -19.76 -6.86
N ALA A 236 4.18 -20.31 -6.46
CA ALA A 236 4.93 -21.27 -7.26
C ALA A 236 4.37 -22.70 -7.21
N GLU A 237 3.77 -23.10 -6.08
CA GLU A 237 3.41 -24.50 -5.84
C GLU A 237 1.92 -24.79 -5.86
N GLY A 238 1.05 -23.78 -5.91
CA GLY A 238 -0.40 -23.96 -5.80
C GLY A 238 -0.80 -24.68 -4.50
N GLY A 239 0.09 -24.65 -3.50
CA GLY A 239 0.00 -25.41 -2.28
C GLY A 239 -0.70 -24.64 -1.16
N SER A 240 -1.35 -25.40 -0.27
CA SER A 240 -1.94 -24.85 0.97
C SER A 240 -0.87 -24.67 2.04
N VAL A 241 -0.85 -23.50 2.69
CA VAL A 241 -0.04 -23.27 3.88
C VAL A 241 -0.74 -23.90 5.08
N PRO A 242 -0.04 -24.64 5.96
CA PRO A 242 -0.67 -25.22 7.16
C PRO A 242 -1.29 -24.14 8.05
N ALA A 243 -2.46 -24.40 8.62
CA ALA A 243 -3.12 -23.49 9.56
C ALA A 243 -2.24 -23.11 10.77
N THR A 244 -1.29 -23.96 11.09
CA THR A 244 -0.31 -23.74 12.18
C THR A 244 0.85 -22.84 11.78
N HIS A 245 0.99 -22.48 10.49
CA HIS A 245 2.07 -21.60 10.06
C HIS A 245 1.94 -20.23 10.72
N PRO A 246 3.04 -19.63 11.25
CA PRO A 246 2.99 -18.37 11.98
C PRO A 246 2.35 -17.24 11.19
N LEU A 247 2.60 -17.17 9.88
CA LEU A 247 2.00 -16.21 8.96
C LEU A 247 0.47 -16.31 8.93
N VAL A 248 -0.08 -17.52 8.85
CA VAL A 248 -1.52 -17.76 8.82
C VAL A 248 -2.15 -17.32 10.14
N ARG A 249 -1.58 -17.70 11.27
CA ARG A 249 -2.06 -17.30 12.61
C ARG A 249 -2.03 -15.77 12.79
N SER A 250 -0.95 -15.13 12.37
CA SER A 250 -0.88 -13.68 12.40
C SER A 250 -1.89 -13.03 11.46
N GLY A 251 -2.14 -13.63 10.31
CA GLY A 251 -3.17 -13.19 9.38
C GLY A 251 -4.56 -13.21 10.00
N TYR A 252 -4.94 -14.28 10.67
CA TYR A 252 -6.21 -14.38 11.39
C TYR A 252 -6.31 -13.32 12.49
N ALA A 253 -5.28 -13.18 13.32
CA ALA A 253 -5.28 -12.21 14.40
C ALA A 253 -5.45 -10.77 13.92
N VAL A 254 -4.79 -10.39 12.82
CA VAL A 254 -4.90 -9.06 12.21
C VAL A 254 -6.29 -8.84 11.62
N LEU A 255 -6.82 -9.80 10.87
CA LEU A 255 -8.17 -9.68 10.30
C LEU A 255 -9.24 -9.61 11.39
N GLU A 256 -9.07 -10.38 12.48
CA GLU A 256 -9.95 -10.29 13.65
C GLU A 256 -9.90 -8.91 14.31
N ALA A 257 -8.70 -8.36 14.51
CA ALA A 257 -8.52 -7.02 15.06
C ALA A 257 -9.14 -5.94 14.17
N MET A 258 -8.95 -6.03 12.86
CA MET A 258 -9.55 -5.10 11.89
C MET A 258 -11.07 -5.20 11.88
N ALA A 259 -11.63 -6.41 11.90
CA ALA A 259 -13.07 -6.60 11.95
C ALA A 259 -13.68 -6.08 13.25
N ALA A 260 -13.02 -6.34 14.40
CA ALA A 260 -13.47 -5.83 15.70
C ALA A 260 -13.45 -4.29 15.73
N HIS A 261 -12.40 -3.69 15.19
CA HIS A 261 -12.26 -2.25 15.09
C HIS A 261 -13.36 -1.63 14.24
N ALA A 262 -13.58 -2.13 13.04
CA ALA A 262 -14.64 -1.66 12.16
C ALA A 262 -16.03 -1.80 12.79
N ASN A 263 -16.30 -2.90 13.50
CA ASN A 263 -17.56 -3.08 14.24
C ASN A 263 -17.74 -2.03 15.34
N SER A 264 -16.68 -1.66 16.04
CA SER A 264 -16.73 -0.72 17.16
C SER A 264 -16.90 0.74 16.73
N THR A 265 -16.33 1.10 15.58
CA THR A 265 -16.25 2.49 15.11
C THR A 265 -17.28 2.82 14.02
N HIS A 266 -18.00 1.83 13.50
CA HIS A 266 -18.89 1.98 12.33
C HIS A 266 -18.15 2.58 11.12
N SER A 267 -16.81 2.39 11.07
CA SER A 267 -16.00 2.91 9.99
C SER A 267 -16.31 2.20 8.68
N TYR A 268 -16.23 2.94 7.58
CA TYR A 268 -16.38 2.36 6.25
C TYR A 268 -15.30 1.29 6.04
N MET A 269 -15.74 0.06 5.85
CA MET A 269 -14.91 -1.05 5.48
C MET A 269 -15.48 -1.66 4.20
N ASP A 270 -14.67 -1.77 3.15
CA ASP A 270 -15.10 -2.50 1.98
C ASP A 270 -15.21 -3.99 2.32
N ARG A 271 -16.45 -4.42 2.50
CA ARG A 271 -16.79 -5.81 2.84
C ARG A 271 -16.22 -6.80 1.82
N ASN A 272 -16.17 -6.42 0.55
CA ASN A 272 -15.61 -7.28 -0.48
C ASN A 272 -14.13 -7.52 -0.23
N TYR A 273 -13.39 -6.47 0.11
CA TYR A 273 -11.96 -6.57 0.41
C TYR A 273 -11.67 -7.52 1.57
N PHE A 274 -12.49 -7.47 2.62
CA PHE A 274 -12.36 -8.38 3.76
C PHE A 274 -12.73 -9.83 3.41
N ASN A 275 -13.82 -10.05 2.68
CA ASN A 275 -14.19 -11.36 2.17
C ASN A 275 -13.08 -11.97 1.31
N ASP A 276 -12.41 -11.14 0.57
CA ASP A 276 -11.36 -11.53 -0.33
C ASP A 276 -10.09 -11.95 0.43
N ALA A 277 -9.74 -11.20 1.48
CA ALA A 277 -8.68 -11.60 2.42
C ALA A 277 -9.00 -12.92 3.13
N LEU A 278 -10.27 -13.15 3.47
CA LEU A 278 -10.71 -14.44 4.04
C LEU A 278 -10.56 -15.61 3.07
N THR A 279 -10.74 -15.36 1.77
CA THR A 279 -10.60 -16.41 0.76
C THR A 279 -9.18 -17.00 0.73
N LEU A 280 -8.17 -16.18 1.01
CA LEU A 280 -6.78 -16.65 1.13
C LEU A 280 -6.55 -17.56 2.34
N LEU A 281 -7.29 -17.32 3.42
CA LEU A 281 -7.20 -18.12 4.64
C LEU A 281 -8.04 -19.39 4.55
N ASP A 282 -8.99 -19.47 3.61
CA ASP A 282 -9.83 -20.65 3.41
C ASP A 282 -9.02 -21.89 3.02
N ASP A 283 -7.92 -21.71 2.29
CA ASP A 283 -7.00 -22.76 1.89
C ASP A 283 -6.17 -23.31 3.07
N THR A 284 -6.13 -22.61 4.20
CA THR A 284 -5.39 -23.05 5.39
C THR A 284 -6.13 -24.12 6.20
N ARG A 285 -7.41 -24.35 5.91
CA ARG A 285 -8.28 -25.34 6.57
C ARG A 285 -8.45 -25.17 8.09
N ASP A 286 -8.18 -24.00 8.61
CA ASP A 286 -8.57 -23.65 10.00
C ASP A 286 -10.05 -23.25 10.02
N ALA A 287 -10.92 -24.27 9.97
CA ALA A 287 -12.36 -24.08 9.83
C ALA A 287 -12.99 -23.32 11.01
N GLU A 288 -12.40 -23.42 12.21
CA GLU A 288 -12.92 -22.76 13.40
C GLU A 288 -12.64 -21.25 13.37
N GLU A 289 -11.39 -20.87 13.11
CA GLU A 289 -10.98 -19.46 13.00
C GLU A 289 -11.69 -18.77 11.81
N LEU A 290 -11.79 -19.46 10.69
CA LEU A 290 -12.50 -18.96 9.52
C LEU A 290 -13.99 -18.73 9.80
N ALA A 291 -14.65 -19.66 10.50
CA ALA A 291 -16.05 -19.52 10.91
C ALA A 291 -16.24 -18.33 11.87
N LYS A 292 -15.30 -18.11 12.78
CA LYS A 292 -15.29 -16.96 13.69
C LYS A 292 -15.22 -15.64 12.93
N LEU A 293 -14.28 -15.52 12.00
CA LEU A 293 -14.12 -14.32 11.18
C LEU A 293 -15.35 -14.05 10.29
N LYS A 294 -15.89 -15.08 9.64
CA LYS A 294 -17.13 -14.98 8.84
C LYS A 294 -18.32 -14.50 9.68
N LYS A 295 -18.41 -14.96 10.95
CA LYS A 295 -19.46 -14.52 11.87
C LYS A 295 -19.28 -13.05 12.30
N MET A 296 -18.04 -12.59 12.46
CA MET A 296 -17.76 -11.19 12.74
C MET A 296 -18.15 -10.30 11.57
N LEU A 297 -17.88 -10.71 10.33
CA LEU A 297 -18.27 -10.01 9.10
C LEU A 297 -19.78 -9.86 8.93
N ASN A 298 -20.56 -10.84 9.34
CA ASN A 298 -22.02 -10.79 9.18
C ASN A 298 -22.70 -9.77 10.10
N LYS A 299 -21.93 -9.02 10.89
CA LYS A 299 -22.43 -7.93 11.72
C LYS A 299 -22.31 -6.56 11.04
N PHE A 300 -21.72 -6.49 9.85
CA PHE A 300 -21.61 -5.26 9.04
C PHE A 300 -22.80 -5.01 8.14
#